data_e9008f527f2d416d062384a02d9903e2
#
_entry.id   e9008f527f2d416d062384a02d9903e2
#
_cell.length_a   1.000
_cell.length_b   1.000
_cell.length_c   1.000
_cell.angle_alpha   90.00
_cell.angle_beta   90.00
_cell.angle_gamma   90.00
#
_symmetry.space_group_name_H-M   'P 1'
#
loop_
_entity.id
_entity.type
_entity.pdbx_description
1 polymer ?
#
loop_
_entity_poly.entity_id
_entity_poly.type
_entity_poly.pdbx_seq_one_letter_code
_entity_poly.pdbx_strand_id
1 'polypeptide(L)'
;MLPLSVRAQYAWQDGAEAGKLDLGKDVRYQVEMQGAFSHGKTPLWLNANKYGLSSLSSTNGYLRGSLVRPLSLDSARRWGIGYGADVAVPLHYTSHVVVQQAFVEARWLHGVLSVGAKEYPLELKNQTLSSGSQTLGINARPVPQVRLALPEYWTIPAFGRWLQLKGHVAFGMMTDDNWQKDFTQCRTKYAEHVLYHSKAGFLRIGNEDRFCPWSLELGLEMAAEFGGNVYQRGANGEMVQIPTGNGFKDFLHAFIPSGADATDGAYANVEGNHLGSWLMRFNYKADTWHIGVYADHFFEDHSQMFFLDYDGYGEGEEWQDRKKNRYYRYKLKDIMLGAELNLPHGTWLRNVVFEYLYTKYQSGPFNHDHTMNIPDHLAGMDDYYNHGNYPGWQHWGQVMGNPLYRSPIYNENGDLYVHDNRFVAFHLGFDGQPTSRLGYRVLATYQKGWGTYQEPFTKPHHNVSFLAEANYRFAHGWHAKGGYAMDFGSDQMLGHNAGFQLTVGKSGILDFGKKKK
;
A
#
# COMPACT_ATOMS: atom_id res chain seq x y z
N MET A 1 2.39 27.96 3.30
CA MET A 1 2.01 26.65 3.88
C MET A 1 2.57 25.62 2.94
N LEU A 2 3.47 24.82 3.45
CA LEU A 2 4.00 23.64 2.77
C LEU A 2 2.84 22.78 2.30
N PRO A 3 3.00 22.00 1.18
CA PRO A 3 2.14 20.87 1.02
C PRO A 3 2.19 20.17 2.37
N LEU A 4 1.04 19.90 2.91
CA LEU A 4 0.93 18.98 4.01
C LEU A 4 1.48 17.65 3.48
N SER A 5 2.83 17.54 3.44
CA SER A 5 3.38 16.26 3.80
C SER A 5 2.64 16.00 5.10
N VAL A 6 1.75 15.03 5.08
CA VAL A 6 1.20 14.46 6.28
C VAL A 6 2.40 13.82 6.98
N ARG A 7 3.25 14.65 7.56
CA ARG A 7 3.96 14.24 8.73
C ARG A 7 2.84 14.20 9.76
N ALA A 8 2.28 13.03 9.93
CA ALA A 8 1.53 12.70 11.10
C ALA A 8 2.51 12.79 12.29
N GLN A 9 2.86 14.00 12.68
CA GLN A 9 3.62 14.20 13.88
C GLN A 9 2.62 14.16 15.03
N TYR A 10 2.45 12.98 15.58
CA TYR A 10 1.78 12.73 16.84
C TYR A 10 2.76 12.83 18.00
N ALA A 11 3.84 13.63 17.86
CA ALA A 11 4.84 13.77 18.88
C ALA A 11 4.18 14.24 20.18
N TRP A 12 4.19 13.37 21.18
CA TRP A 12 3.81 13.73 22.53
C TRP A 12 5.00 14.41 23.21
N GLN A 13 4.82 15.66 23.63
CA GLN A 13 5.81 16.39 24.38
C GLN A 13 5.52 16.23 25.87
N ASP A 14 6.51 15.74 26.61
CA ASP A 14 6.42 15.54 28.06
C ASP A 14 6.24 16.88 28.75
N GLY A 15 5.17 17.05 29.52
CA GLY A 15 5.07 18.08 30.56
C GLY A 15 4.15 19.29 30.33
N ALA A 16 3.47 19.42 29.16
CA ALA A 16 2.54 20.53 28.97
C ALA A 16 1.07 20.08 29.03
N GLU A 17 0.36 20.33 30.09
CA GLU A 17 -1.10 20.31 30.08
C GLU A 17 -1.63 21.58 29.44
N ALA A 18 -1.85 21.56 28.15
CA ALA A 18 -2.47 22.66 27.44
C ALA A 18 -3.99 22.64 27.62
N GLY A 19 -4.52 23.47 28.52
CA GLY A 19 -5.95 23.80 28.65
C GLY A 19 -6.98 22.66 28.54
N LYS A 20 -8.26 22.94 28.38
CA LYS A 20 -9.31 21.94 28.13
C LYS A 20 -9.23 21.44 26.67
N LEU A 21 -9.53 20.14 26.47
CA LEU A 21 -9.70 19.59 25.13
C LEU A 21 -10.89 20.28 24.44
N ASP A 22 -10.63 20.89 23.32
CA ASP A 22 -11.67 21.51 22.47
C ASP A 22 -11.77 20.73 21.15
N LEU A 23 -12.79 19.93 21.01
CA LEU A 23 -13.05 19.13 19.81
C LEU A 23 -13.52 19.96 18.63
N GLY A 24 -14.00 21.17 18.83
CA GLY A 24 -14.43 22.09 17.78
C GLY A 24 -13.36 23.03 17.26
N LYS A 25 -12.14 22.99 17.85
CA LYS A 25 -11.07 23.89 17.49
C LYS A 25 -10.21 23.32 16.36
N ASP A 26 -9.79 24.24 15.46
CA ASP A 26 -8.83 23.95 14.39
C ASP A 26 -9.26 22.79 13.46
N VAL A 27 -10.56 22.63 13.23
CA VAL A 27 -11.08 21.64 12.30
C VAL A 27 -10.75 22.07 10.88
N ARG A 28 -10.00 21.25 10.16
CA ARG A 28 -9.61 21.51 8.78
C ARG A 28 -10.71 21.08 7.84
N TYR A 29 -11.06 21.94 6.89
CA TYR A 29 -12.00 21.59 5.83
C TYR A 29 -11.32 21.67 4.48
N GLN A 30 -11.79 20.87 3.56
CA GLN A 30 -11.45 20.92 2.14
C GLN A 30 -12.70 20.63 1.32
N VAL A 31 -12.92 21.42 0.29
CA VAL A 31 -13.91 21.16 -0.76
C VAL A 31 -13.18 21.23 -2.08
N GLU A 32 -13.35 20.22 -2.93
CA GLU A 32 -12.73 20.19 -4.24
C GLU A 32 -13.64 19.58 -5.30
N MET A 33 -13.46 20.03 -6.52
CA MET A 33 -14.07 19.49 -7.72
C MET A 33 -12.96 19.07 -8.67
N GLN A 34 -13.08 17.86 -9.21
CA GLN A 34 -12.17 17.33 -10.21
C GLN A 34 -12.94 16.92 -11.44
N GLY A 35 -12.34 17.15 -12.61
CA GLY A 35 -12.74 16.58 -13.89
C GLY A 35 -11.53 15.99 -14.61
N ALA A 36 -11.72 14.86 -15.28
CA ALA A 36 -10.72 14.19 -16.10
C ALA A 36 -11.30 13.81 -17.45
N PHE A 37 -10.50 13.98 -18.49
CA PHE A 37 -10.84 13.66 -19.89
C PHE A 37 -9.67 12.92 -20.51
N SER A 38 -9.94 11.77 -21.14
CA SER A 38 -8.91 10.93 -21.74
C SER A 38 -9.34 10.40 -23.10
N HIS A 39 -8.37 10.22 -23.98
CA HIS A 39 -8.47 9.32 -25.11
C HIS A 39 -8.06 7.93 -24.64
N GLY A 40 -8.89 6.93 -24.86
CA GLY A 40 -8.74 5.62 -24.24
C GLY A 40 -9.21 5.60 -22.78
N LYS A 41 -8.56 4.81 -21.95
CA LYS A 41 -8.78 4.78 -20.48
C LYS A 41 -8.04 5.94 -19.82
N THR A 42 -8.40 6.26 -18.58
CA THR A 42 -7.60 7.20 -17.77
C THR A 42 -6.18 6.64 -17.60
N PRO A 43 -5.12 7.38 -17.98
CA PRO A 43 -3.75 6.91 -17.86
C PRO A 43 -3.35 6.53 -16.44
N LEU A 44 -2.38 5.61 -16.32
CA LEU A 44 -1.94 5.02 -15.04
C LEU A 44 -1.73 6.08 -13.95
N TRP A 45 -0.91 7.09 -14.19
CA TRP A 45 -0.54 8.05 -13.14
C TRP A 45 -1.61 9.12 -12.86
N LEU A 46 -2.68 9.21 -13.67
CA LEU A 46 -3.91 9.93 -13.30
C LEU A 46 -4.87 9.06 -12.48
N ASN A 47 -4.72 7.74 -12.52
CA ASN A 47 -5.56 6.77 -11.80
C ASN A 47 -4.91 6.26 -10.50
N ALA A 48 -3.62 5.93 -10.53
CA ALA A 48 -2.90 5.23 -9.47
C ALA A 48 -2.54 6.12 -8.26
N ASN A 49 -2.33 5.46 -7.10
CA ASN A 49 -1.85 6.06 -5.86
C ASN A 49 -2.70 7.25 -5.37
N LYS A 50 -4.02 7.12 -5.47
CA LYS A 50 -5.02 8.11 -5.04
C LYS A 50 -6.00 7.55 -4.00
N TYR A 51 -5.60 6.54 -3.28
CA TYR A 51 -6.46 5.83 -2.32
C TYR A 51 -7.79 5.40 -2.95
N GLY A 52 -7.75 4.95 -4.21
CA GLY A 52 -8.93 4.50 -4.94
C GLY A 52 -9.93 5.59 -5.34
N LEU A 53 -9.63 6.86 -5.09
CA LEU A 53 -10.45 7.98 -5.58
C LEU A 53 -10.09 8.30 -7.03
N SER A 54 -10.41 7.38 -7.91
CA SER A 54 -10.06 7.42 -9.32
C SER A 54 -11.01 6.55 -10.15
N SER A 55 -10.99 6.71 -11.47
CA SER A 55 -11.78 5.94 -12.42
C SER A 55 -11.03 5.73 -13.72
N LEU A 56 -11.25 4.59 -14.37
CA LEU A 56 -10.72 4.31 -15.72
C LEU A 56 -11.57 4.90 -16.85
N SER A 57 -12.76 5.39 -16.55
CA SER A 57 -13.63 6.00 -17.56
C SER A 57 -12.94 7.18 -18.24
N SER A 58 -13.04 7.28 -19.56
CA SER A 58 -12.43 8.35 -20.35
C SER A 58 -12.92 9.74 -19.96
N THR A 59 -14.12 9.84 -19.40
CA THR A 59 -14.67 11.07 -18.82
C THR A 59 -15.13 10.75 -17.42
N ASN A 60 -14.51 11.36 -16.43
CA ASN A 60 -14.84 11.14 -15.03
C ASN A 60 -14.59 12.39 -14.19
N GLY A 61 -15.09 12.38 -12.96
CA GLY A 61 -14.85 13.48 -12.03
C GLY A 61 -15.53 13.26 -10.69
N TYR A 62 -15.35 14.17 -9.78
CA TYR A 62 -16.03 14.16 -8.48
C TYR A 62 -16.18 15.54 -7.88
N LEU A 63 -17.15 15.65 -6.97
CA LEU A 63 -17.22 16.69 -5.94
C LEU A 63 -16.90 16.05 -4.60
N ARG A 64 -15.89 16.56 -3.87
CA ARG A 64 -15.41 16.02 -2.60
C ARG A 64 -15.50 17.08 -1.51
N GLY A 65 -15.91 16.66 -0.32
CA GLY A 65 -15.89 17.48 0.88
C GLY A 65 -15.28 16.72 2.05
N SER A 66 -14.39 17.37 2.79
CA SER A 66 -13.77 16.78 3.98
C SER A 66 -13.76 17.72 5.17
N LEU A 67 -13.87 17.13 6.37
CA LEU A 67 -13.69 17.77 7.68
C LEU A 67 -12.80 16.86 8.51
N VAL A 68 -11.64 17.36 8.95
CA VAL A 68 -10.67 16.56 9.71
C VAL A 68 -10.12 17.37 10.87
N ARG A 69 -10.23 16.83 12.07
CA ARG A 69 -9.50 17.28 13.25
C ARG A 69 -8.32 16.34 13.53
N PRO A 70 -7.08 16.73 13.20
CA PRO A 70 -5.94 15.85 13.36
C PRO A 70 -5.49 15.74 14.83
N LEU A 71 -5.01 14.57 15.24
CA LEU A 71 -4.44 14.32 16.57
C LEU A 71 -3.26 15.23 16.93
N SER A 72 -2.53 15.73 15.94
CA SER A 72 -1.38 16.62 16.15
C SER A 72 -1.73 17.91 16.89
N LEU A 73 -3.01 18.31 16.90
CA LEU A 73 -3.47 19.46 17.70
C LEU A 73 -3.38 19.23 19.21
N ASP A 74 -3.38 17.98 19.64
CA ASP A 74 -3.28 17.58 21.03
C ASP A 74 -1.86 17.12 21.41
N SER A 75 -0.83 17.47 20.63
CA SER A 75 0.56 17.01 20.82
C SER A 75 1.13 17.32 22.20
N ALA A 76 0.72 18.43 22.82
CA ALA A 76 1.15 18.83 24.16
C ALA A 76 0.44 18.07 25.31
N ARG A 77 -0.45 17.12 25.01
CA ARG A 77 -1.23 16.38 26.00
C ARG A 77 -0.83 14.92 26.04
N ARG A 78 -1.05 14.25 27.18
CA ARG A 78 -0.88 12.79 27.30
C ARG A 78 -1.89 12.00 26.46
N TRP A 79 -3.05 12.57 26.18
CA TRP A 79 -4.09 11.98 25.36
C TRP A 79 -4.68 13.01 24.40
N GLY A 80 -5.23 12.54 23.32
CA GLY A 80 -5.86 13.37 22.29
C GLY A 80 -6.90 12.61 21.53
N ILE A 81 -7.78 13.35 20.85
CA ILE A 81 -8.83 12.79 19.99
C ILE A 81 -8.71 13.43 18.61
N GLY A 82 -8.62 12.60 17.58
CA GLY A 82 -8.75 12.99 16.18
C GLY A 82 -10.01 12.40 15.57
N TYR A 83 -10.55 13.03 14.57
CA TYR A 83 -11.67 12.50 13.79
C TYR A 83 -11.67 13.08 12.38
N GLY A 84 -12.32 12.39 11.47
CA GLY A 84 -12.46 12.86 10.11
C GLY A 84 -13.63 12.23 9.38
N ALA A 85 -14.22 13.02 8.49
CA ALA A 85 -15.16 12.59 7.48
C ALA A 85 -14.75 13.21 6.15
N ASP A 86 -14.66 12.39 5.12
CA ASP A 86 -14.23 12.75 3.77
C ASP A 86 -15.05 11.94 2.77
N VAL A 87 -15.88 12.61 2.01
CA VAL A 87 -16.84 11.98 1.11
C VAL A 87 -16.77 12.64 -0.25
N ALA A 88 -16.82 11.81 -1.29
CA ALA A 88 -16.93 12.27 -2.66
C ALA A 88 -18.22 11.75 -3.32
N VAL A 89 -18.85 12.60 -4.13
CA VAL A 89 -19.91 12.25 -5.07
C VAL A 89 -19.27 12.20 -6.45
N PRO A 90 -19.01 10.99 -6.96
CA PRO A 90 -18.30 10.80 -8.20
C PRO A 90 -19.23 10.74 -9.42
N LEU A 91 -18.63 10.94 -10.59
CA LEU A 91 -19.23 10.74 -11.89
C LEU A 91 -18.41 9.69 -12.65
N HIS A 92 -19.05 8.61 -13.10
CA HIS A 92 -18.44 7.46 -13.80
C HIS A 92 -17.35 6.74 -12.99
N TYR A 93 -17.64 6.47 -11.72
CA TYR A 93 -16.82 5.64 -10.83
C TYR A 93 -17.51 4.29 -10.54
N THR A 94 -16.83 3.44 -9.83
CA THR A 94 -17.34 2.12 -9.41
C THR A 94 -18.45 2.19 -8.36
N SER A 95 -18.72 3.35 -7.79
CA SER A 95 -19.79 3.58 -6.81
C SER A 95 -20.37 4.98 -6.94
N HIS A 96 -21.62 5.18 -6.51
CA HIS A 96 -22.31 6.47 -6.55
C HIS A 96 -21.85 7.44 -5.45
N VAL A 97 -21.32 6.91 -4.36
CA VAL A 97 -20.75 7.68 -3.25
C VAL A 97 -19.46 6.99 -2.82
N VAL A 98 -18.40 7.75 -2.63
CA VAL A 98 -17.13 7.27 -2.08
C VAL A 98 -16.94 7.87 -0.70
N VAL A 99 -17.00 7.03 0.33
CA VAL A 99 -16.54 7.40 1.67
C VAL A 99 -15.03 7.18 1.68
N GLN A 100 -14.30 8.25 1.43
CA GLN A 100 -12.84 8.21 1.35
C GLN A 100 -12.21 8.02 2.72
N GLN A 101 -12.73 8.74 3.71
CA GLN A 101 -12.38 8.55 5.10
C GLN A 101 -13.60 8.78 5.99
N ALA A 102 -13.74 7.94 7.01
CA ALA A 102 -14.68 8.13 8.12
C ALA A 102 -14.07 7.44 9.34
N PHE A 103 -13.48 8.22 10.26
CA PHE A 103 -12.73 7.65 11.37
C PHE A 103 -12.82 8.48 12.64
N VAL A 104 -12.59 7.80 13.76
CA VAL A 104 -12.26 8.40 15.05
C VAL A 104 -10.98 7.76 15.56
N GLU A 105 -10.12 8.56 16.15
CA GLU A 105 -8.87 8.09 16.73
C GLU A 105 -8.62 8.70 18.11
N ALA A 106 -8.11 7.87 19.01
CA ALA A 106 -7.73 8.27 20.35
C ALA A 106 -6.25 7.94 20.59
N ARG A 107 -5.50 8.90 21.06
CA ARG A 107 -4.11 8.70 21.47
C ARG A 107 -4.01 8.67 22.98
N TRP A 108 -3.23 7.75 23.49
CA TRP A 108 -2.71 7.77 24.84
C TRP A 108 -1.19 7.58 24.83
N LEU A 109 -0.48 8.56 25.36
CA LEU A 109 0.98 8.62 25.28
C LEU A 109 1.45 8.53 23.82
N HIS A 110 2.14 7.45 23.47
CA HIS A 110 2.63 7.17 22.12
C HIS A 110 1.71 6.26 21.30
N GLY A 111 0.77 5.55 21.97
CA GLY A 111 -0.17 4.63 21.32
C GLY A 111 -1.40 5.33 20.77
N VAL A 112 -1.87 4.92 19.60
CA VAL A 112 -3.08 5.43 18.95
C VAL A 112 -4.00 4.26 18.61
N LEU A 113 -5.24 4.33 19.06
CA LEU A 113 -6.34 3.48 18.60
C LEU A 113 -7.17 4.26 17.60
N SER A 114 -7.33 3.72 16.40
CA SER A 114 -8.17 4.28 15.33
C SER A 114 -9.27 3.31 14.96
N VAL A 115 -10.46 3.81 14.68
CA VAL A 115 -11.62 3.03 14.22
C VAL A 115 -12.22 3.70 13.00
N GLY A 116 -12.41 2.95 11.92
CA GLY A 116 -12.98 3.42 10.67
C GLY A 116 -12.04 3.36 9.48
N ALA A 117 -12.47 3.92 8.35
CA ALA A 117 -11.66 4.06 7.14
C ALA A 117 -10.79 5.32 7.20
N LYS A 118 -9.49 5.18 7.03
CA LYS A 118 -8.52 6.28 7.06
C LYS A 118 -7.41 6.06 6.06
N GLU A 119 -6.98 7.12 5.39
CA GLU A 119 -5.79 7.12 4.54
C GLU A 119 -4.52 7.04 5.40
N TYR A 120 -3.74 5.97 5.20
CA TYR A 120 -2.43 5.81 5.85
C TYR A 120 -1.32 6.03 4.82
N PRO A 121 -0.23 6.72 5.19
CA PRO A 121 0.86 6.99 4.26
C PRO A 121 1.68 5.72 3.94
N LEU A 122 2.43 5.77 2.83
CA LEU A 122 3.46 4.77 2.53
C LEU A 122 4.55 4.78 3.61
N GLU A 123 5.01 3.61 3.98
CA GLU A 123 6.13 3.46 4.89
C GLU A 123 7.45 3.42 4.12
N LEU A 124 8.47 4.07 4.67
CA LEU A 124 9.84 4.11 4.17
C LEU A 124 10.02 4.58 2.71
N LYS A 125 9.00 5.19 2.10
CA LYS A 125 9.01 5.66 0.71
C LYS A 125 8.49 7.09 0.58
N ASN A 126 8.80 7.74 -0.52
CA ASN A 126 8.25 9.05 -0.85
C ASN A 126 6.76 8.94 -1.20
N GLN A 127 5.93 9.78 -0.58
CA GLN A 127 4.47 9.71 -0.68
C GLN A 127 3.91 10.09 -2.05
N THR A 128 4.65 10.84 -2.85
CA THR A 128 4.15 11.44 -4.09
C THR A 128 4.95 11.05 -5.31
N LEU A 129 6.20 10.61 -5.13
CA LEU A 129 7.14 10.31 -6.20
C LEU A 129 7.46 8.82 -6.34
N SER A 130 7.22 8.00 -5.32
CA SER A 130 7.38 6.53 -5.40
C SER A 130 6.29 5.91 -6.26
N SER A 131 6.61 4.81 -6.93
CA SER A 131 5.64 3.98 -7.64
C SER A 131 4.64 3.31 -6.70
N GLY A 132 4.99 3.12 -5.42
CA GLY A 132 4.12 2.54 -4.39
C GLY A 132 4.81 1.45 -3.57
N SER A 133 4.16 1.00 -2.50
CA SER A 133 4.58 -0.14 -1.68
C SER A 133 4.06 -1.44 -2.27
N GLN A 134 4.79 -2.54 -2.09
CA GLN A 134 4.34 -3.82 -2.64
C GLN A 134 3.26 -4.49 -1.80
N THR A 135 3.21 -4.25 -0.48
CA THR A 135 2.21 -4.84 0.42
C THR A 135 1.12 -3.84 0.80
N LEU A 136 1.47 -2.82 1.58
CA LEU A 136 0.53 -1.81 2.08
C LEU A 136 0.70 -0.51 1.27
N GLY A 137 0.01 -0.44 0.15
CA GLY A 137 0.04 0.70 -0.77
C GLY A 137 -1.05 1.74 -0.50
N ILE A 138 -1.04 2.77 -1.35
CA ILE A 138 -2.03 3.87 -1.36
C ILE A 138 -2.86 3.89 -2.65
N ASN A 139 -2.90 2.76 -3.35
CA ASN A 139 -3.56 2.67 -4.64
C ASN A 139 -5.06 2.40 -4.51
N ALA A 140 -5.47 1.50 -3.61
CA ALA A 140 -6.87 1.14 -3.40
C ALA A 140 -7.55 2.00 -2.31
N ARG A 141 -8.88 1.92 -2.22
CA ARG A 141 -9.66 2.59 -1.15
C ARG A 141 -9.25 2.08 0.22
N PRO A 142 -9.19 2.97 1.24
CA PRO A 142 -8.91 2.56 2.60
C PRO A 142 -9.95 1.54 3.11
N VAL A 143 -9.46 0.46 3.70
CA VAL A 143 -10.31 -0.56 4.34
C VAL A 143 -10.73 -0.06 5.72
N PRO A 144 -12.04 -0.07 6.07
CA PRO A 144 -12.50 0.19 7.43
C PRO A 144 -11.92 -0.82 8.41
N GLN A 145 -11.29 -0.35 9.49
CA GLN A 145 -10.56 -1.20 10.42
C GLN A 145 -10.51 -0.62 11.83
N VAL A 146 -10.27 -1.49 12.80
CA VAL A 146 -9.79 -1.14 14.14
C VAL A 146 -8.29 -1.33 14.13
N ARG A 147 -7.55 -0.25 14.39
CA ARG A 147 -6.08 -0.23 14.31
C ARG A 147 -5.48 0.32 15.59
N LEU A 148 -4.63 -0.49 16.21
CA LEU A 148 -3.75 -0.08 17.31
C LEU A 148 -2.36 0.17 16.72
N ALA A 149 -1.81 1.35 16.95
CA ALA A 149 -0.55 1.76 16.36
C ALA A 149 0.36 2.51 17.33
N LEU A 150 1.64 2.39 17.09
CA LEU A 150 2.69 3.29 17.47
C LEU A 150 3.10 4.05 16.20
N PRO A 151 2.42 5.17 15.85
CA PRO A 151 2.50 5.75 14.50
C PRO A 151 3.80 6.49 14.22
N GLU A 152 4.55 6.85 15.27
CA GLU A 152 5.85 7.51 15.17
C GLU A 152 6.92 6.67 15.86
N TYR A 153 8.17 6.88 15.46
CA TYR A 153 9.29 6.21 16.08
C TYR A 153 9.44 6.61 17.56
N TRP A 154 9.09 5.70 18.45
CA TRP A 154 9.31 5.85 19.89
C TRP A 154 10.73 5.42 20.23
N THR A 155 11.50 6.33 20.80
CA THR A 155 12.87 6.07 21.23
C THR A 155 12.86 5.20 22.50
N ILE A 156 13.47 4.03 22.41
CA ILE A 156 13.65 3.15 23.58
C ILE A 156 14.62 3.82 24.56
N PRO A 157 14.24 4.04 25.82
CA PRO A 157 15.09 4.75 26.80
C PRO A 157 16.35 3.97 27.25
N ALA A 158 16.54 2.77 26.72
CA ALA A 158 17.73 1.93 26.89
C ALA A 158 18.68 2.05 25.67
N PHE A 159 19.79 1.31 25.67
CA PHE A 159 20.78 1.22 24.58
C PHE A 159 21.31 2.59 24.10
N GLY A 160 21.47 3.53 25.02
CA GLY A 160 21.94 4.88 24.70
C GLY A 160 21.03 5.66 23.75
N ARG A 161 19.76 5.31 23.64
CA ARG A 161 18.71 5.91 22.79
C ARG A 161 18.97 5.75 21.29
N TRP A 162 19.71 4.71 20.89
CA TRP A 162 20.00 4.41 19.48
C TRP A 162 18.86 3.67 18.77
N LEU A 163 17.99 3.01 19.54
CA LEU A 163 16.92 2.18 18.99
C LEU A 163 15.57 2.88 19.12
N GLN A 164 14.81 2.87 18.03
CA GLN A 164 13.47 3.44 17.96
C GLN A 164 12.52 2.43 17.32
N LEU A 165 11.30 2.36 17.85
CA LEU A 165 10.26 1.44 17.39
C LEU A 165 9.05 2.18 16.84
N LYS A 166 8.46 1.63 15.80
CA LYS A 166 7.19 2.05 15.20
C LYS A 166 6.43 0.82 14.73
N GLY A 167 5.10 0.88 14.65
CA GLY A 167 4.35 -0.25 14.09
C GLY A 167 2.85 -0.16 14.31
N HIS A 168 2.14 -1.17 13.84
CA HIS A 168 0.71 -1.29 14.03
C HIS A 168 0.22 -2.73 13.95
N VAL A 169 -0.99 -2.94 14.46
CA VAL A 169 -1.83 -4.12 14.25
C VAL A 169 -3.24 -3.63 13.95
N ALA A 170 -3.89 -4.20 12.96
CA ALA A 170 -5.23 -3.82 12.57
C ALA A 170 -6.05 -5.02 12.09
N PHE A 171 -7.35 -4.97 12.37
CA PHE A 171 -8.36 -5.86 11.82
C PHE A 171 -9.49 -5.05 11.23
N GLY A 172 -9.99 -5.46 10.07
CA GLY A 172 -11.03 -4.75 9.34
C GLY A 172 -11.86 -5.68 8.47
N MET A 173 -12.67 -5.08 7.64
CA MET A 173 -13.50 -5.79 6.67
C MET A 173 -13.54 -4.99 5.37
N MET A 174 -13.31 -5.66 4.26
CA MET A 174 -13.43 -5.06 2.94
C MET A 174 -14.88 -4.72 2.62
N THR A 175 -15.06 -3.65 1.88
CA THR A 175 -16.37 -3.15 1.44
C THR A 175 -16.41 -3.12 -0.07
N ASP A 176 -17.52 -3.54 -0.70
CA ASP A 176 -17.62 -3.48 -2.16
C ASP A 176 -19.03 -3.15 -2.69
N ASP A 177 -20.03 -3.08 -1.82
CA ASP A 177 -21.43 -2.78 -2.19
C ASP A 177 -21.91 -3.61 -3.41
N ASN A 178 -21.63 -4.92 -3.40
CA ASN A 178 -21.85 -5.88 -4.49
C ASN A 178 -21.06 -5.60 -5.79
N TRP A 179 -20.11 -4.66 -5.79
CA TRP A 179 -19.36 -4.30 -6.99
C TRP A 179 -18.64 -5.50 -7.63
N GLN A 180 -18.02 -6.38 -6.83
CA GLN A 180 -17.34 -7.57 -7.36
C GLN A 180 -18.32 -8.49 -8.09
N LYS A 181 -19.48 -8.74 -7.50
CA LYS A 181 -20.55 -9.57 -8.07
C LYS A 181 -21.05 -8.99 -9.41
N ASP A 182 -21.29 -7.69 -9.45
CA ASP A 182 -21.77 -6.98 -10.63
C ASP A 182 -20.67 -6.93 -11.72
N PHE A 183 -19.43 -6.67 -11.35
CA PHE A 183 -18.29 -6.63 -12.27
C PHE A 183 -18.03 -7.99 -12.91
N THR A 184 -18.04 -9.07 -12.12
CA THR A 184 -17.84 -10.43 -12.60
C THR A 184 -19.09 -11.02 -13.28
N GLN A 185 -20.25 -10.40 -13.10
CA GLN A 185 -21.56 -10.93 -13.55
C GLN A 185 -21.79 -12.38 -13.05
N CYS A 186 -21.23 -12.74 -11.89
CA CYS A 186 -21.23 -14.10 -11.34
C CYS A 186 -20.65 -15.16 -12.33
N ARG A 187 -19.76 -14.76 -13.24
CA ARG A 187 -19.14 -15.69 -14.22
C ARG A 187 -17.78 -16.18 -13.77
N THR A 188 -17.10 -15.40 -12.95
CA THR A 188 -15.78 -15.68 -12.40
C THR A 188 -15.80 -15.55 -10.89
N LYS A 189 -14.71 -15.89 -10.24
CA LYS A 189 -14.55 -15.83 -8.78
C LYS A 189 -14.77 -14.39 -8.25
N TYR A 190 -15.55 -14.28 -7.17
CA TYR A 190 -15.75 -13.04 -6.42
C TYR A 190 -15.93 -13.33 -4.92
N ALA A 191 -15.83 -12.31 -4.08
CA ALA A 191 -15.98 -12.45 -2.63
C ALA A 191 -16.73 -11.27 -2.03
N GLU A 192 -17.47 -11.53 -0.94
CA GLU A 192 -18.23 -10.55 -0.18
C GLU A 192 -17.82 -10.58 1.30
N HIS A 193 -17.77 -9.42 1.95
CA HIS A 193 -17.48 -9.28 3.39
C HIS A 193 -16.16 -9.93 3.85
N VAL A 194 -15.16 -9.91 2.99
CA VAL A 194 -13.82 -10.46 3.30
C VAL A 194 -13.24 -9.72 4.49
N LEU A 195 -12.75 -10.48 5.47
CA LEU A 195 -12.05 -9.92 6.61
C LEU A 195 -10.62 -9.54 6.21
N TYR A 196 -10.13 -8.49 6.81
CA TYR A 196 -8.82 -7.92 6.54
C TYR A 196 -7.99 -7.86 7.81
N HIS A 197 -6.73 -8.23 7.71
CA HIS A 197 -5.73 -8.02 8.74
C HIS A 197 -4.52 -7.30 8.17
N SER A 198 -3.92 -6.41 8.95
CA SER A 198 -2.58 -5.88 8.65
C SER A 198 -1.79 -5.67 9.93
N LYS A 199 -0.48 -5.85 9.82
CA LYS A 199 0.48 -5.56 10.87
C LYS A 199 1.79 -5.10 10.27
N ALA A 200 2.49 -4.23 10.98
CA ALA A 200 3.84 -3.82 10.62
C ALA A 200 4.65 -3.49 11.87
N GLY A 201 5.93 -3.78 11.78
CA GLY A 201 6.91 -3.41 12.79
C GLY A 201 8.15 -2.82 12.12
N PHE A 202 8.65 -1.70 12.67
CA PHE A 202 9.84 -1.01 12.17
C PHE A 202 10.79 -0.73 13.31
N LEU A 203 12.06 -1.05 13.10
CA LEU A 203 13.17 -0.71 13.98
C LEU A 203 14.04 0.34 13.26
N ARG A 204 14.23 1.50 13.86
CA ARG A 204 15.21 2.48 13.41
C ARG A 204 16.43 2.45 14.34
N ILE A 205 17.59 2.41 13.70
CA ILE A 205 18.91 2.54 14.35
C ILE A 205 19.49 3.88 13.94
N GLY A 206 19.73 4.75 14.92
CA GLY A 206 20.25 6.10 14.72
C GLY A 206 20.05 6.93 16.00
N ASN A 207 20.79 8.03 16.13
CA ASN A 207 20.68 8.88 17.31
C ASN A 207 20.72 10.36 16.92
N GLU A 208 19.54 10.95 16.75
CA GLU A 208 19.41 12.37 16.39
C GLU A 208 19.91 13.29 17.51
N ASP A 209 19.79 12.90 18.80
CA ASP A 209 20.29 13.67 19.93
C ASP A 209 21.83 13.82 19.92
N ARG A 210 22.53 12.94 19.22
CA ARG A 210 23.99 12.98 19.03
C ARG A 210 24.41 13.50 17.67
N PHE A 211 23.50 14.17 16.94
CA PHE A 211 23.76 14.70 15.60
C PHE A 211 24.28 13.64 14.61
N CYS A 212 23.85 12.39 14.77
CA CYS A 212 24.23 11.31 13.87
C CYS A 212 23.61 11.57 12.48
N PRO A 213 24.41 11.70 11.41
CA PRO A 213 23.89 12.04 10.08
C PRO A 213 23.22 10.87 9.37
N TRP A 214 23.34 9.65 9.88
CA TRP A 214 22.77 8.46 9.27
C TRP A 214 21.74 7.77 10.17
N SER A 215 20.81 7.08 9.55
CA SER A 215 19.94 6.12 10.21
C SER A 215 19.66 4.91 9.30
N LEU A 216 19.46 3.76 9.92
CA LEU A 216 19.03 2.53 9.27
C LEU A 216 17.65 2.16 9.81
N GLU A 217 16.71 1.94 8.92
CA GLU A 217 15.35 1.49 9.23
C GLU A 217 15.15 0.09 8.66
N LEU A 218 14.72 -0.84 9.50
CA LEU A 218 14.38 -2.21 9.14
C LEU A 218 12.90 -2.42 9.46
N GLY A 219 12.15 -3.03 8.56
CA GLY A 219 10.72 -3.22 8.72
C GLY A 219 10.22 -4.54 8.18
N LEU A 220 9.10 -4.96 8.71
CA LEU A 220 8.28 -6.04 8.18
C LEU A 220 6.83 -5.55 8.13
N GLU A 221 6.24 -5.58 6.94
CA GLU A 221 4.81 -5.42 6.72
C GLU A 221 4.20 -6.76 6.37
N MET A 222 3.03 -7.06 6.93
CA MET A 222 2.24 -8.23 6.58
C MET A 222 0.76 -7.87 6.53
N ALA A 223 0.05 -8.50 5.61
CA ALA A 223 -1.38 -8.37 5.49
C ALA A 223 -2.03 -9.72 5.14
N ALA A 224 -3.31 -9.85 5.41
CA ALA A 224 -4.07 -11.03 5.07
C ALA A 224 -5.53 -10.72 4.74
N GLU A 225 -6.07 -11.47 3.78
CA GLU A 225 -7.50 -11.63 3.51
C GLU A 225 -7.94 -12.97 4.09
N PHE A 226 -9.01 -13.00 4.86
CA PHE A 226 -9.53 -14.24 5.45
C PHE A 226 -11.04 -14.15 5.66
N GLY A 227 -11.70 -15.29 5.92
CA GLY A 227 -13.13 -15.31 6.16
C GLY A 227 -13.97 -14.74 4.99
N GLY A 228 -15.17 -14.26 5.29
CA GLY A 228 -16.11 -13.74 4.31
C GLY A 228 -16.84 -14.82 3.52
N ASN A 229 -17.52 -14.43 2.45
CA ASN A 229 -18.21 -15.31 1.54
C ASN A 229 -17.49 -15.32 0.21
N VAL A 230 -16.87 -16.42 -0.14
CA VAL A 230 -16.14 -16.58 -1.40
C VAL A 230 -16.91 -17.48 -2.33
N TYR A 231 -17.07 -17.06 -3.58
CA TYR A 231 -17.81 -17.77 -4.61
C TYR A 231 -16.87 -18.14 -5.76
N GLN A 232 -16.88 -19.40 -6.14
CA GLN A 232 -16.10 -19.93 -7.24
C GLN A 232 -16.97 -20.78 -8.16
N ARG A 233 -16.51 -20.99 -9.38
CA ARG A 233 -17.18 -21.86 -10.34
C ARG A 233 -16.97 -23.33 -9.97
N GLY A 234 -18.05 -24.02 -9.63
CA GLY A 234 -18.05 -25.45 -9.38
C GLY A 234 -17.90 -26.28 -10.66
N ALA A 235 -17.74 -27.59 -10.48
CA ALA A 235 -17.56 -28.55 -11.58
C ALA A 235 -18.70 -28.52 -12.61
N ASN A 236 -19.92 -28.18 -12.20
CA ASN A 236 -21.10 -28.07 -13.08
C ASN A 236 -21.24 -26.69 -13.75
N GLY A 237 -20.29 -25.79 -13.54
CA GLY A 237 -20.34 -24.44 -14.08
C GLY A 237 -21.18 -23.43 -13.29
N GLU A 238 -21.82 -23.83 -12.20
CA GLU A 238 -22.55 -22.96 -11.29
C GLU A 238 -21.61 -22.31 -10.28
N MET A 239 -21.96 -21.11 -9.79
CA MET A 239 -21.22 -20.44 -8.73
C MET A 239 -21.57 -21.09 -7.37
N VAL A 240 -20.55 -21.58 -6.69
CA VAL A 240 -20.66 -22.26 -5.40
C VAL A 240 -19.93 -21.45 -4.35
N GLN A 241 -20.56 -21.27 -3.22
CA GLN A 241 -19.87 -20.69 -2.06
C GLN A 241 -18.92 -21.73 -1.45
N ILE A 242 -17.66 -21.34 -1.32
CA ILE A 242 -16.66 -22.18 -0.63
C ILE A 242 -16.61 -21.82 0.85
N PRO A 243 -16.39 -22.81 1.73
CA PRO A 243 -16.23 -22.55 3.16
C PRO A 243 -14.99 -21.68 3.42
N THR A 244 -15.14 -20.68 4.26
CA THR A 244 -14.04 -19.83 4.76
C THR A 244 -14.15 -19.73 6.28
N GLY A 245 -13.00 -19.64 6.95
CA GLY A 245 -12.94 -19.51 8.40
C GLY A 245 -13.19 -18.09 8.87
N ASN A 246 -14.11 -17.89 9.80
CA ASN A 246 -14.39 -16.60 10.45
C ASN A 246 -14.45 -16.69 11.97
N GLY A 247 -14.00 -17.80 12.56
CA GLY A 247 -13.94 -18.03 13.99
C GLY A 247 -12.72 -17.38 14.65
N PHE A 248 -12.65 -17.44 15.96
CA PHE A 248 -11.55 -16.86 16.74
C PHE A 248 -10.17 -17.43 16.34
N LYS A 249 -10.12 -18.71 15.96
CA LYS A 249 -8.87 -19.34 15.47
C LYS A 249 -8.37 -18.68 14.20
N ASP A 250 -9.27 -18.30 13.29
CA ASP A 250 -8.92 -17.72 12.01
C ASP A 250 -8.34 -16.30 12.17
N PHE A 251 -8.85 -15.54 13.17
CA PHE A 251 -8.22 -14.28 13.58
C PHE A 251 -6.81 -14.48 14.14
N LEU A 252 -6.55 -15.54 14.89
CA LEU A 252 -5.22 -15.88 15.38
C LEU A 252 -4.30 -16.33 14.24
N HIS A 253 -4.81 -17.12 13.29
CA HIS A 253 -4.04 -17.54 12.10
C HIS A 253 -3.72 -16.35 11.19
N ALA A 254 -4.63 -15.40 11.00
CA ALA A 254 -4.34 -14.15 10.30
C ALA A 254 -3.25 -13.33 11.00
N PHE A 255 -3.24 -13.33 12.34
CA PHE A 255 -2.23 -12.62 13.11
C PHE A 255 -0.87 -13.34 13.15
N ILE A 256 -0.87 -14.66 13.35
CA ILE A 256 0.33 -15.49 13.31
C ILE A 256 0.13 -16.50 12.19
N PRO A 257 0.67 -16.25 10.99
CA PRO A 257 0.62 -17.23 9.93
C PRO A 257 1.33 -18.50 10.44
N SER A 258 0.56 -19.48 10.88
CA SER A 258 1.05 -20.80 11.25
C SER A 258 0.74 -21.70 10.07
N GLY A 259 1.77 -22.08 9.32
CA GLY A 259 1.64 -23.12 8.32
C GLY A 259 1.24 -24.40 9.02
N ALA A 260 0.25 -25.12 8.50
CA ALA A 260 0.27 -26.56 8.69
C ALA A 260 1.61 -27.03 8.09
N ASP A 261 2.34 -27.88 8.79
CA ASP A 261 3.50 -28.56 8.23
C ASP A 261 3.12 -29.05 6.85
N ALA A 262 3.89 -28.68 5.83
CA ALA A 262 3.77 -29.29 4.52
C ALA A 262 4.02 -30.77 4.71
N THR A 263 2.97 -31.53 4.91
CA THR A 263 3.06 -33.00 4.87
C THR A 263 3.30 -33.39 3.43
N ASP A 264 4.20 -34.29 3.21
CA ASP A 264 4.60 -34.85 1.91
C ASP A 264 3.40 -34.87 0.92
N GLY A 265 3.44 -34.04 -0.11
CA GLY A 265 2.51 -34.05 -1.22
C GLY A 265 1.19 -33.29 -1.07
N ALA A 266 0.92 -32.59 0.02
CA ALA A 266 -0.27 -31.74 0.15
C ALA A 266 0.12 -30.33 0.61
N TYR A 267 -0.12 -29.34 -0.25
CA TYR A 267 -0.15 -27.94 0.16
C TYR A 267 -1.29 -27.76 1.17
N ALA A 268 -0.99 -27.71 2.44
CA ALA A 268 -1.90 -27.10 3.38
C ALA A 268 -1.73 -25.59 3.22
N ASN A 269 -2.59 -24.97 2.40
CA ASN A 269 -2.69 -23.54 2.37
C ASN A 269 -2.95 -23.04 3.79
N VAL A 270 -2.15 -22.09 4.23
CA VAL A 270 -2.49 -21.27 5.39
C VAL A 270 -3.89 -20.71 5.12
N GLU A 271 -4.75 -20.79 6.12
CA GLU A 271 -6.12 -20.31 5.98
C GLU A 271 -6.11 -18.80 5.70
N GLY A 272 -6.53 -18.40 4.48
CA GLY A 272 -6.49 -17.03 4.00
C GLY A 272 -5.37 -16.75 2.99
N ASN A 273 -5.39 -15.55 2.44
CA ASN A 273 -4.37 -15.01 1.53
C ASN A 273 -3.40 -14.14 2.33
N HIS A 274 -2.18 -14.61 2.54
CA HIS A 274 -1.15 -13.92 3.32
C HIS A 274 -0.05 -13.37 2.41
N LEU A 275 0.31 -12.11 2.62
CA LEU A 275 1.40 -11.47 1.89
C LEU A 275 2.14 -10.47 2.77
N GLY A 276 3.34 -10.12 2.37
CA GLY A 276 4.15 -9.17 3.13
C GLY A 276 5.38 -8.68 2.41
N SER A 277 6.11 -7.79 3.07
CA SER A 277 7.37 -7.23 2.59
C SER A 277 8.37 -7.06 3.72
N TRP A 278 9.59 -7.48 3.47
CA TRP A 278 10.75 -7.04 4.24
C TRP A 278 11.21 -5.70 3.70
N LEU A 279 11.29 -4.71 4.57
CA LEU A 279 11.62 -3.34 4.23
C LEU A 279 12.94 -2.93 4.87
N MET A 280 13.76 -2.22 4.12
CA MET A 280 14.98 -1.60 4.62
C MET A 280 15.13 -0.21 4.03
N ARG A 281 15.56 0.75 4.83
CA ARG A 281 15.93 2.09 4.36
C ARG A 281 17.15 2.59 5.13
N PHE A 282 18.19 2.95 4.39
CA PHE A 282 19.34 3.69 4.89
C PHE A 282 19.20 5.16 4.51
N ASN A 283 19.33 6.06 5.47
CA ASN A 283 19.30 7.50 5.26
C ASN A 283 20.63 8.12 5.65
N TYR A 284 21.05 9.10 4.88
CA TYR A 284 22.17 9.99 5.22
C TYR A 284 21.74 11.44 5.00
N LYS A 285 21.93 12.28 6.04
CA LYS A 285 21.57 13.70 6.04
C LYS A 285 22.83 14.55 6.09
N ALA A 286 23.14 15.22 4.98
CA ALA A 286 24.11 16.30 4.94
C ALA A 286 23.38 17.66 5.08
N ASP A 287 24.12 18.75 5.24
CA ASP A 287 23.53 20.08 5.44
C ASP A 287 22.69 20.56 4.25
N THR A 288 23.09 20.23 3.03
CA THR A 288 22.48 20.73 1.79
C THR A 288 21.73 19.68 0.99
N TRP A 289 21.88 18.41 1.32
CA TRP A 289 21.20 17.29 0.65
C TRP A 289 20.99 16.12 1.59
N HIS A 290 19.93 15.36 1.34
CA HIS A 290 19.67 14.10 2.03
C HIS A 290 19.51 13.01 0.99
N ILE A 291 20.06 11.84 1.26
CA ILE A 291 19.85 10.65 0.44
C ILE A 291 19.24 9.53 1.27
N GLY A 292 18.25 8.84 0.71
CA GLY A 292 17.69 7.61 1.22
C GLY A 292 17.82 6.50 0.18
N VAL A 293 18.31 5.33 0.57
CA VAL A 293 18.32 4.14 -0.29
C VAL A 293 17.48 3.09 0.40
N TYR A 294 16.55 2.45 -0.31
CA TYR A 294 15.63 1.50 0.27
C TYR A 294 15.43 0.25 -0.58
N ALA A 295 15.01 -0.80 0.09
CA ALA A 295 14.64 -2.07 -0.50
C ALA A 295 13.27 -2.49 0.06
N ASP A 296 12.46 -3.10 -0.80
CA ASP A 296 11.17 -3.70 -0.48
C ASP A 296 11.15 -5.09 -1.13
N HIS A 297 11.37 -6.13 -0.31
CA HIS A 297 11.42 -7.51 -0.72
C HIS A 297 10.08 -8.17 -0.39
N PHE A 298 9.27 -8.35 -1.41
CA PHE A 298 7.92 -8.90 -1.32
C PHE A 298 7.94 -10.42 -1.17
N PHE A 299 6.99 -10.94 -0.42
CA PHE A 299 6.72 -12.37 -0.29
C PHE A 299 5.21 -12.60 -0.19
N GLU A 300 4.79 -13.78 -0.59
CA GLU A 300 3.39 -14.22 -0.52
C GLU A 300 3.36 -15.61 0.09
N ASP A 301 2.44 -15.85 1.03
CA ASP A 301 2.38 -17.04 1.87
C ASP A 301 3.74 -17.40 2.50
N HIS A 302 4.38 -18.47 2.04
CA HIS A 302 5.72 -18.90 2.46
C HIS A 302 6.81 -18.63 1.42
N SER A 303 6.44 -18.07 0.27
CA SER A 303 7.34 -17.75 -0.83
C SER A 303 8.23 -16.56 -0.48
N GLN A 304 9.53 -16.62 -0.78
CA GLN A 304 10.50 -15.51 -0.55
C GLN A 304 10.67 -15.07 0.91
N MET A 305 10.06 -15.76 1.87
CA MET A 305 10.13 -15.41 3.27
C MET A 305 11.49 -15.80 3.85
N PHE A 306 12.07 -14.95 4.70
CA PHE A 306 13.21 -15.37 5.53
C PHE A 306 12.70 -16.22 6.68
N PHE A 307 12.86 -17.52 6.60
CA PHE A 307 12.49 -18.37 7.70
C PHE A 307 13.56 -19.39 8.03
N LEU A 308 13.52 -19.84 9.27
CA LEU A 308 14.37 -20.90 9.76
C LEU A 308 13.61 -22.20 9.57
N ASP A 309 14.13 -23.06 8.73
CA ASP A 309 13.64 -24.41 8.62
C ASP A 309 14.40 -25.28 9.64
N TYR A 310 13.67 -25.78 10.62
CA TYR A 310 14.22 -26.65 11.65
C TYR A 310 14.09 -28.13 11.29
N ASP A 311 13.35 -28.46 10.24
CA ASP A 311 13.01 -29.81 9.84
C ASP A 311 13.30 -30.01 8.35
N GLY A 312 14.49 -30.34 7.98
CA GLY A 312 14.86 -30.74 6.61
C GLY A 312 15.28 -32.21 6.59
N TYR A 313 15.67 -32.71 5.45
CA TYR A 313 16.17 -34.06 5.24
C TYR A 313 17.65 -34.06 4.84
N GLY A 314 18.31 -35.18 5.00
CA GLY A 314 19.69 -35.40 4.57
C GLY A 314 19.80 -35.57 3.04
N GLU A 315 21.02 -35.79 2.58
CA GLU A 315 21.34 -36.09 1.18
C GLU A 315 22.00 -37.45 1.05
N GLY A 316 21.97 -38.08 -0.12
CA GLY A 316 22.59 -39.37 -0.38
C GLY A 316 21.95 -40.48 0.45
N GLU A 317 22.75 -41.23 1.17
CA GLU A 317 22.27 -42.36 2.00
C GLU A 317 21.39 -41.91 3.19
N GLU A 318 21.53 -40.67 3.63
CA GLU A 318 20.77 -40.07 4.73
C GLU A 318 19.49 -39.34 4.29
N TRP A 319 19.04 -39.53 3.06
CA TRP A 319 17.93 -38.77 2.48
C TRP A 319 16.58 -38.90 3.21
N GLN A 320 16.42 -39.98 4.00
CA GLN A 320 15.23 -40.19 4.85
C GLN A 320 15.41 -39.69 6.29
N ASP A 321 16.63 -39.27 6.66
CA ASP A 321 16.92 -38.82 8.01
C ASP A 321 16.57 -37.36 8.19
N ARG A 322 15.69 -37.06 9.14
CA ARG A 322 15.37 -35.67 9.49
C ARG A 322 16.59 -34.98 10.09
N LYS A 323 16.96 -33.87 9.51
CA LYS A 323 18.04 -32.97 9.98
C LYS A 323 17.41 -31.74 10.64
N LYS A 324 17.69 -31.55 11.93
CA LYS A 324 17.28 -30.33 12.66
C LYS A 324 18.24 -29.18 12.38
N ASN A 325 17.72 -27.91 12.53
CA ASN A 325 18.49 -26.69 12.43
C ASN A 325 19.07 -26.42 11.03
N ARG A 326 18.31 -26.70 10.00
CA ARG A 326 18.62 -26.22 8.65
C ARG A 326 18.09 -24.82 8.44
N TYR A 327 18.87 -24.03 7.70
CA TYR A 327 18.47 -22.70 7.24
C TYR A 327 18.22 -22.79 5.76
N TYR A 328 16.99 -22.53 5.34
CA TYR A 328 16.70 -22.33 3.94
C TYR A 328 16.74 -20.83 3.62
N ARG A 329 17.41 -20.49 2.54
CA ARG A 329 17.58 -19.11 2.10
C ARG A 329 17.11 -18.96 0.65
N TYR A 330 16.00 -18.26 0.49
CA TYR A 330 15.55 -17.85 -0.84
C TYR A 330 16.58 -16.92 -1.51
N LYS A 331 16.65 -16.97 -2.84
CA LYS A 331 17.40 -16.00 -3.63
C LYS A 331 16.65 -14.68 -3.61
N LEU A 332 17.30 -13.59 -3.21
CA LEU A 332 16.75 -12.23 -3.20
C LEU A 332 16.62 -11.69 -4.64
N LYS A 333 15.69 -12.22 -5.41
CA LYS A 333 15.47 -11.81 -6.80
C LYS A 333 14.30 -10.85 -6.95
N ASP A 334 13.15 -11.20 -6.36
CA ASP A 334 11.96 -10.34 -6.43
C ASP A 334 12.10 -9.23 -5.41
N ILE A 335 12.40 -8.03 -5.89
CA ILE A 335 12.76 -6.90 -5.04
C ILE A 335 12.47 -5.58 -5.74
N MET A 336 12.03 -4.59 -4.96
CA MET A 336 12.13 -3.18 -5.33
C MET A 336 13.37 -2.59 -4.67
N LEU A 337 14.18 -1.91 -5.45
CA LEU A 337 15.29 -1.08 -4.97
C LEU A 337 14.99 0.37 -5.32
N GLY A 338 15.12 1.27 -4.36
CA GLY A 338 14.85 2.68 -4.57
C GLY A 338 15.96 3.57 -4.01
N ALA A 339 16.12 4.73 -4.63
CA ALA A 339 16.96 5.80 -4.15
C ALA A 339 16.19 7.12 -4.19
N GLU A 340 16.27 7.90 -3.14
CA GLU A 340 15.65 9.20 -2.99
C GLU A 340 16.70 10.25 -2.66
N LEU A 341 16.77 11.31 -3.45
CA LEU A 341 17.54 12.50 -3.17
C LEU A 341 16.61 13.63 -2.79
N ASN A 342 16.83 14.24 -1.63
CA ASN A 342 16.14 15.45 -1.20
C ASN A 342 17.13 16.62 -1.13
N LEU A 343 16.74 17.74 -1.77
CA LEU A 343 17.47 18.99 -1.81
C LEU A 343 16.67 20.07 -1.05
N PRO A 344 16.86 20.25 0.26
CA PRO A 344 16.00 21.12 1.10
C PRO A 344 15.92 22.57 0.61
N HIS A 345 16.99 23.07 0.01
CA HIS A 345 17.11 24.43 -0.52
C HIS A 345 16.84 24.53 -2.03
N GLY A 346 16.56 23.39 -2.69
CA GLY A 346 16.22 23.36 -4.10
C GLY A 346 14.86 24.02 -4.37
N THR A 347 14.77 24.84 -5.42
CA THR A 347 13.51 25.43 -5.86
C THR A 347 12.97 24.71 -7.08
N TRP A 348 13.74 24.62 -8.14
CA TRP A 348 13.37 23.92 -9.36
C TRP A 348 13.41 22.41 -9.21
N LEU A 349 14.33 21.87 -8.44
CA LEU A 349 14.43 20.47 -8.13
C LEU A 349 14.57 20.30 -6.61
N ARG A 350 13.61 19.61 -5.98
CA ARG A 350 13.58 19.38 -4.52
C ARG A 350 13.76 17.93 -4.15
N ASN A 351 13.05 17.05 -4.84
CA ASN A 351 13.13 15.63 -4.60
C ASN A 351 13.27 14.89 -5.93
N VAL A 352 14.06 13.83 -5.90
CA VAL A 352 14.18 12.86 -7.01
C VAL A 352 14.08 11.48 -6.40
N VAL A 353 13.27 10.63 -7.00
CA VAL A 353 13.12 9.20 -6.67
C VAL A 353 13.43 8.39 -7.91
N PHE A 354 14.25 7.38 -7.77
CA PHE A 354 14.48 6.36 -8.79
C PHE A 354 14.22 4.99 -8.17
N GLU A 355 13.45 4.15 -8.86
CA GLU A 355 13.12 2.80 -8.42
C GLU A 355 13.34 1.80 -9.54
N TYR A 356 13.81 0.63 -9.14
CA TYR A 356 13.89 -0.59 -9.94
C TYR A 356 13.04 -1.66 -9.27
N LEU A 357 12.11 -2.27 -10.01
CA LEU A 357 11.28 -3.38 -9.55
C LEU A 357 11.54 -4.62 -10.40
N TYR A 358 11.66 -5.75 -9.74
CA TYR A 358 11.75 -7.05 -10.37
C TYR A 358 10.82 -8.02 -9.65
N THR A 359 9.84 -8.57 -10.35
CA THR A 359 8.82 -9.48 -9.79
C THR A 359 8.70 -10.78 -10.60
N LYS A 360 9.65 -11.05 -11.47
CA LYS A 360 9.55 -12.11 -12.49
C LYS A 360 9.83 -13.50 -11.96
N TYR A 361 10.60 -13.63 -10.88
CA TYR A 361 11.10 -14.94 -10.43
C TYR A 361 10.03 -15.77 -9.73
N GLN A 362 9.33 -15.20 -8.75
CA GLN A 362 8.21 -15.81 -8.00
C GLN A 362 8.50 -17.26 -7.63
N SER A 363 9.35 -17.47 -6.63
CA SER A 363 9.92 -18.79 -6.31
C SER A 363 8.90 -19.83 -5.87
N GLY A 364 7.73 -19.39 -5.42
CA GLY A 364 6.73 -20.26 -4.84
C GLY A 364 7.12 -20.79 -3.45
N PRO A 365 6.27 -21.57 -2.82
CA PRO A 365 6.51 -22.12 -1.51
C PRO A 365 7.65 -23.15 -1.51
N PHE A 366 8.23 -23.31 -0.34
CA PHE A 366 9.25 -24.32 -0.09
C PHE A 366 8.58 -25.67 0.26
N ASN A 367 9.05 -26.75 -0.36
CA ASN A 367 8.57 -28.10 -0.15
C ASN A 367 9.66 -28.99 0.40
N HIS A 368 9.31 -29.82 1.38
CA HIS A 368 10.12 -30.91 1.90
C HIS A 368 9.91 -32.23 1.14
N ASP A 369 9.26 -32.19 -0.02
CA ASP A 369 9.20 -33.36 -0.91
C ASP A 369 10.61 -33.64 -1.42
N HIS A 370 11.19 -34.74 -0.95
CA HIS A 370 12.61 -35.03 -1.05
C HIS A 370 12.87 -36.35 -1.75
N THR A 371 14.03 -36.46 -2.33
CA THR A 371 14.60 -37.68 -2.93
C THR A 371 16.02 -37.82 -2.45
N MET A 372 16.66 -38.97 -2.76
CA MET A 372 18.07 -39.22 -2.43
C MET A 372 19.01 -38.09 -2.89
N ASN A 373 18.69 -37.39 -3.98
CA ASN A 373 19.54 -36.36 -4.57
C ASN A 373 19.06 -34.91 -4.31
N ILE A 374 17.82 -34.77 -3.83
CA ILE A 374 17.20 -33.46 -3.63
C ILE A 374 16.51 -33.47 -2.27
N PRO A 375 17.14 -32.91 -1.22
CA PRO A 375 16.57 -32.93 0.13
C PRO A 375 15.36 -32.02 0.28
N ASP A 376 15.30 -30.95 -0.49
CA ASP A 376 14.23 -29.96 -0.47
C ASP A 376 14.17 -29.24 -1.82
N HIS A 377 13.02 -28.71 -2.22
CA HIS A 377 12.89 -27.92 -3.43
C HIS A 377 11.89 -26.78 -3.31
N LEU A 378 12.04 -25.78 -4.17
CA LEU A 378 11.07 -24.72 -4.36
C LEU A 378 10.02 -25.14 -5.39
N ALA A 379 8.75 -24.94 -5.09
CA ALA A 379 7.67 -25.24 -6.03
C ALA A 379 7.78 -24.40 -7.32
N GLY A 380 8.25 -23.15 -7.20
CA GLY A 380 8.23 -22.17 -8.29
C GLY A 380 6.82 -21.77 -8.68
N MET A 381 6.71 -20.88 -9.65
CA MET A 381 5.43 -20.48 -10.25
C MET A 381 4.40 -19.94 -9.25
N ASP A 382 4.85 -19.09 -8.32
CA ASP A 382 3.96 -18.30 -7.50
C ASP A 382 3.14 -17.33 -8.36
N ASP A 383 2.10 -16.75 -7.82
CA ASP A 383 1.15 -15.92 -8.55
C ASP A 383 0.80 -14.65 -7.78
N TYR A 384 1.79 -13.76 -7.63
CA TYR A 384 1.68 -12.56 -6.79
C TYR A 384 0.40 -11.76 -7.03
N TYR A 385 -0.27 -11.40 -5.93
CA TYR A 385 -1.56 -10.74 -5.85
C TYR A 385 -2.78 -11.57 -6.28
N ASN A 386 -2.58 -12.74 -6.84
CA ASN A 386 -3.65 -13.70 -7.08
C ASN A 386 -3.71 -14.73 -5.95
N HIS A 387 -4.84 -15.36 -5.74
CA HIS A 387 -4.97 -16.40 -4.73
C HIS A 387 -5.94 -17.50 -5.19
N GLY A 388 -5.73 -18.73 -4.74
CA GLY A 388 -6.58 -19.88 -5.08
C GLY A 388 -8.04 -19.65 -4.71
N ASN A 389 -8.30 -19.17 -3.51
CA ASN A 389 -9.65 -18.98 -2.99
C ASN A 389 -10.16 -17.54 -3.19
N TYR A 390 -9.39 -16.51 -2.79
CA TYR A 390 -9.81 -15.11 -2.87
C TYR A 390 -9.62 -14.54 -4.28
N PRO A 391 -10.35 -13.46 -4.64
CA PRO A 391 -10.14 -12.75 -5.91
C PRO A 391 -8.75 -12.13 -6.06
N GLY A 392 -8.00 -12.00 -4.97
CA GLY A 392 -6.65 -11.46 -4.94
C GLY A 392 -6.56 -10.13 -4.17
N TRP A 393 -5.32 -9.61 -4.05
CA TRP A 393 -4.99 -8.46 -3.22
C TRP A 393 -5.48 -7.14 -3.84
N GLN A 394 -6.80 -6.93 -3.78
CA GLN A 394 -7.47 -5.77 -4.37
C GLN A 394 -8.64 -5.28 -3.51
N HIS A 395 -9.01 -4.01 -3.63
CA HIS A 395 -10.21 -3.43 -3.03
C HIS A 395 -10.86 -2.49 -4.06
N TRP A 396 -12.13 -2.72 -4.40
CA TRP A 396 -12.86 -2.04 -5.47
C TRP A 396 -12.16 -2.12 -6.84
N GLY A 397 -11.55 -3.27 -7.12
CA GLY A 397 -10.86 -3.54 -8.39
C GLY A 397 -9.48 -2.91 -8.54
N GLN A 398 -9.02 -2.14 -7.56
CA GLN A 398 -7.66 -1.60 -7.51
C GLN A 398 -6.80 -2.48 -6.60
N VAL A 399 -5.60 -2.87 -7.06
CA VAL A 399 -4.65 -3.58 -6.20
C VAL A 399 -4.29 -2.74 -4.98
N MET A 400 -4.21 -3.36 -3.80
CA MET A 400 -3.92 -2.66 -2.54
C MET A 400 -2.44 -2.38 -2.33
N GLY A 401 -1.58 -3.00 -3.13
CA GLY A 401 -0.14 -2.76 -3.16
C GLY A 401 0.29 -1.80 -4.28
N ASN A 402 1.32 -2.19 -5.03
CA ASN A 402 1.92 -1.37 -6.07
C ASN A 402 1.07 -1.37 -7.36
N PRO A 403 0.71 -0.21 -7.93
CA PRO A 403 -0.14 -0.11 -9.12
C PRO A 403 0.51 -0.62 -10.42
N LEU A 404 1.80 -0.95 -10.42
CA LEU A 404 2.46 -1.58 -11.57
C LEU A 404 2.04 -3.05 -11.75
N TYR A 405 1.51 -3.69 -10.72
CA TYR A 405 0.68 -4.88 -10.89
C TYR A 405 -0.66 -4.43 -11.49
N ARG A 406 -0.97 -4.90 -12.69
CA ARG A 406 -2.14 -4.43 -13.42
C ARG A 406 -3.43 -4.74 -12.67
N SER A 407 -4.06 -3.71 -12.11
CA SER A 407 -5.28 -3.84 -11.30
C SER A 407 -6.41 -4.55 -12.06
N PRO A 408 -7.19 -5.43 -11.41
CA PRO A 408 -8.29 -6.17 -12.05
C PRO A 408 -9.35 -5.28 -12.71
N ILE A 409 -9.55 -4.05 -12.25
CA ILE A 409 -10.51 -3.12 -12.87
C ILE A 409 -10.21 -2.82 -14.36
N TYR A 410 -8.99 -3.10 -14.83
CA TYR A 410 -8.63 -2.99 -16.26
C TYR A 410 -9.14 -4.17 -17.10
N ASN A 411 -9.64 -5.25 -16.48
CA ASN A 411 -10.03 -6.47 -17.18
C ASN A 411 -11.41 -6.30 -17.84
N GLU A 412 -11.45 -6.37 -19.17
CA GLU A 412 -12.69 -6.19 -19.95
C GLU A 412 -13.59 -7.43 -19.93
N ASN A 413 -13.01 -8.59 -19.61
CA ASN A 413 -13.74 -9.85 -19.44
C ASN A 413 -14.48 -9.96 -18.10
N GLY A 414 -14.28 -8.98 -17.19
CA GLY A 414 -14.92 -8.93 -15.88
C GLY A 414 -14.38 -9.94 -14.87
N ASP A 415 -13.14 -10.43 -15.03
CA ASP A 415 -12.50 -11.21 -13.99
C ASP A 415 -11.69 -10.33 -13.01
N LEU A 416 -11.45 -10.84 -11.81
CA LEU A 416 -10.71 -10.15 -10.77
C LEU A 416 -9.27 -10.67 -10.65
N TYR A 417 -8.69 -11.11 -11.77
CA TYR A 417 -7.36 -11.68 -11.84
C TYR A 417 -6.31 -10.61 -12.23
N VAL A 418 -5.13 -10.67 -11.63
CA VAL A 418 -3.99 -9.82 -11.97
C VAL A 418 -3.20 -10.50 -13.08
N HIS A 419 -3.48 -10.15 -14.34
CA HIS A 419 -2.92 -10.82 -15.53
C HIS A 419 -1.46 -10.47 -15.84
N ASP A 420 -0.87 -9.45 -15.22
CA ASP A 420 0.55 -9.11 -15.35
C ASP A 420 1.16 -8.84 -13.97
N ASN A 421 1.69 -9.89 -13.36
CA ASN A 421 2.37 -9.82 -12.06
C ASN A 421 3.86 -10.17 -12.16
N ARG A 422 4.33 -10.62 -13.34
CA ARG A 422 5.73 -10.94 -13.61
C ARG A 422 6.33 -9.90 -14.53
N PHE A 423 6.98 -8.90 -13.95
CA PHE A 423 7.52 -7.78 -14.72
C PHE A 423 8.87 -7.28 -14.19
N VAL A 424 9.50 -6.45 -14.99
CA VAL A 424 10.62 -5.59 -14.60
C VAL A 424 10.21 -4.15 -14.91
N ALA A 425 10.41 -3.24 -13.96
CA ALA A 425 10.08 -1.85 -14.17
C ALA A 425 11.18 -0.92 -13.65
N PHE A 426 11.28 0.25 -14.29
CA PHE A 426 12.06 1.39 -13.85
C PHE A 426 11.12 2.59 -13.69
N HIS A 427 11.20 3.24 -12.55
CA HIS A 427 10.38 4.39 -12.24
C HIS A 427 11.25 5.57 -11.82
N LEU A 428 10.95 6.75 -12.37
CA LEU A 428 11.56 8.02 -12.02
C LEU A 428 10.47 9.01 -11.63
N GLY A 429 10.61 9.58 -10.45
CA GLY A 429 9.78 10.69 -9.99
C GLY A 429 10.63 11.87 -9.58
N PHE A 430 10.22 13.09 -9.91
CA PHE A 430 10.86 14.29 -9.37
C PHE A 430 9.86 15.43 -9.22
N ASP A 431 10.14 16.31 -8.29
CA ASP A 431 9.33 17.49 -8.02
C ASP A 431 10.16 18.74 -7.77
N GLY A 432 9.47 19.87 -7.81
CA GLY A 432 10.03 21.15 -7.48
C GLY A 432 8.96 22.15 -7.06
N GLN A 433 9.42 23.25 -6.48
CA GLN A 433 8.59 24.38 -6.08
C GLN A 433 9.25 25.69 -6.51
N PRO A 434 9.16 26.05 -7.81
CA PRO A 434 9.81 27.24 -8.35
C PRO A 434 9.44 28.54 -7.64
N THR A 435 8.21 28.63 -7.13
CA THR A 435 7.75 29.74 -6.32
C THR A 435 7.01 29.26 -5.07
N SER A 436 6.75 30.14 -4.11
CA SER A 436 5.95 29.81 -2.93
C SER A 436 4.52 29.34 -3.27
N ARG A 437 4.02 29.64 -4.47
CA ARG A 437 2.67 29.29 -4.91
C ARG A 437 2.62 28.18 -5.94
N LEU A 438 3.64 28.04 -6.77
CA LEU A 438 3.69 27.06 -7.86
C LEU A 438 4.57 25.87 -7.46
N GLY A 439 4.01 24.68 -7.52
CA GLY A 439 4.71 23.41 -7.42
C GLY A 439 4.44 22.56 -8.65
N TYR A 440 5.32 21.61 -8.93
CA TYR A 440 5.13 20.64 -10.00
C TYR A 440 5.72 19.28 -9.61
N ARG A 441 5.27 18.24 -10.28
CA ARG A 441 5.91 16.91 -10.25
C ARG A 441 5.83 16.23 -11.63
N VAL A 442 6.78 15.34 -11.85
CA VAL A 442 6.84 14.50 -13.05
C VAL A 442 7.07 13.07 -12.62
N LEU A 443 6.35 12.14 -13.22
CA LEU A 443 6.54 10.70 -13.06
C LEU A 443 6.75 10.08 -14.42
N ALA A 444 7.70 9.15 -14.53
CA ALA A 444 7.96 8.37 -15.73
C ALA A 444 8.25 6.92 -15.34
N THR A 445 7.60 5.97 -16.00
CA THR A 445 7.77 4.55 -15.72
C THR A 445 7.92 3.79 -17.02
N TYR A 446 8.91 2.93 -17.09
CA TYR A 446 9.02 1.90 -18.10
C TYR A 446 8.79 0.54 -17.45
N GLN A 447 7.94 -0.27 -18.05
CA GLN A 447 7.62 -1.62 -17.58
C GLN A 447 7.72 -2.62 -18.73
N LYS A 448 8.27 -3.80 -18.43
CA LYS A 448 8.27 -4.96 -19.31
C LYS A 448 7.66 -6.13 -18.57
N GLY A 449 6.52 -6.63 -19.08
CA GLY A 449 5.71 -7.67 -18.48
C GLY A 449 5.78 -8.98 -19.23
N TRP A 450 5.55 -10.08 -18.52
CA TRP A 450 5.53 -11.46 -19.05
C TRP A 450 4.21 -12.19 -18.77
N GLY A 451 3.19 -11.49 -18.23
CA GLY A 451 1.96 -12.11 -17.74
C GLY A 451 2.16 -12.79 -16.39
N THR A 452 1.49 -13.87 -16.15
CA THR A 452 1.66 -14.73 -14.96
C THR A 452 2.37 -16.04 -15.34
N TYR A 453 2.59 -16.94 -14.37
CA TYR A 453 3.06 -18.30 -14.71
C TYR A 453 1.93 -19.15 -15.28
N GLN A 454 0.70 -18.95 -14.82
CA GLN A 454 -0.48 -19.68 -15.29
C GLN A 454 -0.95 -19.21 -16.66
N GLU A 455 -0.84 -17.90 -16.91
CA GLU A 455 -1.23 -17.24 -18.16
C GLU A 455 -0.07 -16.39 -18.71
N PRO A 456 1.01 -17.04 -19.21
CA PRO A 456 2.15 -16.29 -19.72
C PRO A 456 1.81 -15.62 -21.06
N PHE A 457 2.30 -14.41 -21.23
CA PHE A 457 2.25 -13.77 -22.55
C PHE A 457 3.10 -14.54 -23.56
N THR A 458 2.63 -14.66 -24.80
CA THR A 458 3.36 -15.33 -25.88
C THR A 458 4.71 -14.67 -26.17
N LYS A 459 4.82 -13.37 -25.92
CA LYS A 459 6.04 -12.57 -25.96
C LYS A 459 5.98 -11.48 -24.89
N PRO A 460 7.11 -10.99 -24.38
CA PRO A 460 7.09 -9.88 -23.44
C PRO A 460 6.46 -8.63 -24.03
N HIS A 461 5.63 -7.95 -23.24
CA HIS A 461 5.01 -6.68 -23.59
C HIS A 461 5.68 -5.52 -22.85
N HIS A 462 5.59 -4.34 -23.43
CA HIS A 462 6.22 -3.14 -22.91
C HIS A 462 5.16 -2.06 -22.68
N ASN A 463 5.37 -1.24 -21.66
CA ASN A 463 4.58 -0.06 -21.38
C ASN A 463 5.47 1.09 -20.89
N VAL A 464 5.15 2.29 -21.34
CA VAL A 464 5.72 3.53 -20.83
C VAL A 464 4.59 4.40 -20.33
N SER A 465 4.64 4.80 -19.05
CA SER A 465 3.65 5.69 -18.45
C SER A 465 4.32 6.99 -18.00
N PHE A 466 3.71 8.11 -18.31
CA PHE A 466 4.22 9.45 -18.02
C PHE A 466 3.15 10.32 -17.39
N LEU A 467 3.53 11.18 -16.43
CA LEU A 467 2.72 12.26 -15.85
C LEU A 467 3.54 13.53 -15.72
N ALA A 468 2.97 14.66 -16.13
CA ALA A 468 3.38 16.00 -15.71
C ALA A 468 2.20 16.68 -15.00
N GLU A 469 2.42 17.12 -13.77
CA GLU A 469 1.40 17.77 -12.93
C GLU A 469 1.94 19.07 -12.36
N ALA A 470 1.11 20.11 -12.35
CA ALA A 470 1.39 21.36 -11.70
C ALA A 470 0.27 21.73 -10.72
N ASN A 471 0.63 22.31 -9.60
CA ASN A 471 -0.30 22.83 -8.62
C ASN A 471 -0.01 24.30 -8.33
N TYR A 472 -1.07 25.11 -8.24
CA TYR A 472 -0.98 26.53 -7.94
C TYR A 472 -1.86 26.90 -6.76
N ARG A 473 -1.30 27.63 -5.80
CA ARG A 473 -2.00 28.11 -4.59
C ARG A 473 -2.34 29.58 -4.75
N PHE A 474 -3.63 29.86 -4.75
CA PHE A 474 -4.17 31.22 -4.75
C PHE A 474 -4.31 31.75 -3.32
N ALA A 475 -4.73 33.01 -3.22
CA ALA A 475 -5.09 33.60 -1.93
C ALA A 475 -6.34 32.93 -1.33
N HIS A 476 -6.55 33.12 -0.03
CA HIS A 476 -7.74 32.67 0.72
C HIS A 476 -8.02 31.17 0.67
N GLY A 477 -6.96 30.34 0.55
CA GLY A 477 -7.08 28.87 0.62
C GLY A 477 -7.51 28.20 -0.70
N TRP A 478 -7.69 28.95 -1.78
CA TRP A 478 -7.96 28.38 -3.10
C TRP A 478 -6.70 27.73 -3.70
N HIS A 479 -6.90 26.63 -4.41
CA HIS A 479 -5.85 25.95 -5.16
C HIS A 479 -6.40 25.34 -6.44
N ALA A 480 -5.54 25.20 -7.43
CA ALA A 480 -5.82 24.46 -8.65
C ALA A 480 -4.65 23.51 -8.94
N LYS A 481 -4.96 22.32 -9.44
CA LYS A 481 -4.00 21.29 -9.83
C LYS A 481 -4.38 20.76 -11.20
N GLY A 482 -3.47 20.86 -12.17
CA GLY A 482 -3.63 20.32 -13.52
C GLY A 482 -2.59 19.27 -13.79
N GLY A 483 -2.99 18.15 -14.40
CA GLY A 483 -2.10 17.07 -14.77
C GLY A 483 -2.40 16.56 -16.18
N TYR A 484 -1.34 16.22 -16.91
CA TYR A 484 -1.40 15.53 -18.18
C TYR A 484 -0.59 14.23 -18.10
N ALA A 485 -1.18 13.13 -18.53
CA ALA A 485 -0.52 11.84 -18.51
C ALA A 485 -0.77 11.05 -19.79
N MET A 486 0.13 10.10 -20.05
CA MET A 486 0.07 9.20 -21.21
C MET A 486 0.55 7.82 -20.82
N ASP A 487 -0.04 6.79 -21.48
CA ASP A 487 0.47 5.42 -21.53
C ASP A 487 0.73 5.05 -22.97
N PHE A 488 1.86 4.40 -23.22
CA PHE A 488 2.23 3.81 -24.49
C PHE A 488 2.61 2.35 -24.26
N GLY A 489 1.70 1.45 -24.58
CA GLY A 489 1.93 0.03 -24.32
C GLY A 489 1.04 -0.86 -25.17
N SER A 490 1.19 -2.18 -24.98
CA SER A 490 0.28 -3.13 -25.59
C SER A 490 -1.06 -3.17 -24.86
N ASP A 491 -2.13 -3.60 -25.54
CA ASP A 491 -3.46 -3.73 -24.97
C ASP A 491 -3.52 -4.78 -23.84
N GLN A 492 -2.60 -5.75 -23.83
CA GLN A 492 -2.45 -6.70 -22.74
C GLN A 492 -1.90 -6.09 -21.44
N MET A 493 -1.27 -4.92 -21.52
CA MET A 493 -0.84 -4.13 -20.37
C MET A 493 -1.83 -2.98 -20.11
N LEU A 494 -1.52 -1.78 -20.55
CA LEU A 494 -2.35 -0.59 -20.33
C LEU A 494 -2.94 0.00 -21.62
N GLY A 495 -2.41 -0.40 -22.80
CA GLY A 495 -2.79 0.16 -24.09
C GLY A 495 -2.20 1.55 -24.34
N HIS A 496 -2.84 2.28 -25.26
CA HIS A 496 -2.49 3.65 -25.61
C HIS A 496 -3.52 4.61 -25.04
N ASN A 497 -3.13 5.39 -24.03
CA ASN A 497 -4.01 6.33 -23.36
C ASN A 497 -3.33 7.71 -23.30
N ALA A 498 -4.12 8.77 -23.36
CA ALA A 498 -3.66 10.12 -23.06
C ALA A 498 -4.79 10.90 -22.38
N GLY A 499 -4.50 11.60 -21.30
CA GLY A 499 -5.53 12.27 -20.54
C GLY A 499 -5.06 13.51 -19.81
N PHE A 500 -6.03 14.36 -19.52
CA PHE A 500 -5.87 15.58 -18.74
C PHE A 500 -6.82 15.54 -17.54
N GLN A 501 -6.35 16.02 -16.40
CA GLN A 501 -7.13 16.15 -15.17
C GLN A 501 -6.96 17.53 -14.58
N LEU A 502 -8.06 18.16 -14.18
CA LEU A 502 -8.08 19.43 -13.48
C LEU A 502 -8.83 19.28 -12.16
N THR A 503 -8.21 19.71 -11.08
CA THR A 503 -8.82 19.81 -9.75
C THR A 503 -8.78 21.26 -9.30
N VAL A 504 -9.89 21.77 -8.82
CA VAL A 504 -10.00 23.08 -8.18
C VAL A 504 -10.58 22.88 -6.79
N GLY A 505 -9.97 23.47 -5.78
CA GLY A 505 -10.42 23.29 -4.41
C GLY A 505 -10.19 24.51 -3.54
N LYS A 506 -10.83 24.46 -2.38
CA LYS A 506 -10.67 25.42 -1.29
C LYS A 506 -10.49 24.69 0.01
N SER A 507 -9.49 25.08 0.79
CA SER A 507 -9.22 24.55 2.11
C SER A 507 -9.06 25.67 3.13
N GLY A 508 -9.30 25.33 4.40
CA GLY A 508 -9.17 26.28 5.51
C GLY A 508 -9.35 25.61 6.86
N ILE A 509 -9.50 26.43 7.88
CA ILE A 509 -9.67 25.99 9.27
C ILE A 509 -10.99 26.60 9.79
N LEU A 510 -11.76 25.78 10.49
CA LEU A 510 -12.99 26.15 11.18
C LEU A 510 -12.77 26.04 12.69
N ASP A 511 -13.21 27.07 13.41
CA ASP A 511 -13.27 27.10 14.86
C ASP A 511 -14.73 27.18 15.31
N PHE A 512 -15.30 26.04 15.73
CA PHE A 512 -16.69 25.99 16.22
C PHE A 512 -16.83 26.46 17.66
N GLY A 513 -15.72 26.62 18.40
CA GLY A 513 -15.70 27.01 19.81
C GLY A 513 -15.72 28.52 20.08
N LYS A 514 -15.48 29.37 19.10
CA LYS A 514 -15.51 30.82 19.29
C LYS A 514 -16.94 31.35 19.07
N LYS A 515 -17.66 31.61 20.18
CA LYS A 515 -18.72 32.63 20.12
C LYS A 515 -18.04 33.94 19.73
N LYS A 516 -18.36 34.48 18.54
CA LYS A 516 -18.08 35.89 18.22
C LYS A 516 -18.68 36.73 19.37
N LYS A 517 -17.83 37.37 20.18
CA LYS A 517 -18.23 38.45 21.05
C LYS A 517 -18.48 39.69 20.22
#